data_95188317a84247f9ace2752dbc91c136
#
_entry.id   95188317a84247f9ace2752dbc91c136
#
_cell.length_a   1.000
_cell.length_b   1.000
_cell.length_c   1.000
_cell.angle_alpha   90.00
_cell.angle_beta   90.00
_cell.angle_gamma   90.00
#
_symmetry.space_group_name_H-M   'P 1'
#
loop_
_entity.id
_entity.type
_entity.pdbx_description
1 polymer ?
#
loop_
_entity_poly.entity_id
_entity_poly.type
_entity_poly.pdbx_seq_one_letter_code
_entity_poly.pdbx_strand_id
1 'polypeptide(L)'
;GEPPRPRPDAPEPPGGEPPEPPEGSEPPPEPPREKIVVTLADGKAREIRYLRSTSYWDASGKPISAAEFLERLFGDLKQIIADEDALRQAWSDPDNRQHFLSQLEDRGYDEDRLNDIRQLVDAQDSDLFDVLAYIMFANPPKTRRDRADSLKDDGLGAFEGEMQALLVSVLRAYVEGGERELANSKLVQFLTARYGSVGEGKAVLGELSGGR
;
A
#
# COMPACT_ATOMS: atom_id res chain seq x y z
N GLY A 1 5.01 -25.77 -66.83
CA GLY A 1 4.55 -26.10 -65.49
C GLY A 1 3.59 -25.03 -64.99
N GLU A 2 2.34 -25.39 -64.90
CA GLU A 2 1.23 -24.52 -64.46
C GLU A 2 1.35 -24.34 -62.93
N PRO A 3 1.15 -23.11 -62.38
CA PRO A 3 1.19 -22.91 -60.95
C PRO A 3 -0.05 -23.55 -60.28
N PRO A 4 0.07 -24.06 -59.04
CA PRO A 4 -1.04 -24.71 -58.35
C PRO A 4 -2.16 -23.72 -58.01
N ARG A 5 -3.39 -24.14 -58.23
CA ARG A 5 -4.61 -23.39 -57.90
C ARG A 5 -4.76 -23.22 -56.40
N PRO A 6 -5.25 -22.04 -55.92
CA PRO A 6 -5.54 -21.85 -54.50
C PRO A 6 -6.69 -22.78 -54.08
N ARG A 7 -6.56 -23.34 -52.85
CA ARG A 7 -7.60 -24.13 -52.21
C ARG A 7 -8.77 -23.24 -51.83
N PRO A 8 -10.01 -23.69 -51.89
CA PRO A 8 -11.15 -22.92 -51.40
C PRO A 8 -11.06 -22.74 -49.87
N ASP A 9 -11.41 -21.53 -49.43
CA ASP A 9 -11.46 -21.12 -48.04
C ASP A 9 -12.25 -22.11 -47.18
N ALA A 10 -11.64 -22.56 -46.05
CA ALA A 10 -12.34 -23.27 -45.03
C ALA A 10 -13.37 -22.35 -44.36
N PRO A 11 -14.57 -22.83 -44.02
CA PRO A 11 -15.57 -21.99 -43.38
C PRO A 11 -15.05 -21.54 -42.02
N GLU A 12 -15.15 -20.24 -41.73
CA GLU A 12 -14.88 -19.66 -40.44
C GLU A 12 -15.77 -20.33 -39.38
N PRO A 13 -15.21 -20.66 -38.19
CA PRO A 13 -16.04 -21.16 -37.10
C PRO A 13 -17.02 -20.07 -36.65
N PRO A 14 -18.28 -20.43 -36.31
CA PRO A 14 -19.26 -19.46 -35.86
C PRO A 14 -18.73 -18.74 -34.61
N GLY A 15 -18.68 -17.41 -34.69
CA GLY A 15 -18.36 -16.55 -33.56
C GLY A 15 -19.43 -16.71 -32.46
N GLY A 16 -19.24 -17.69 -31.60
CA GLY A 16 -19.95 -17.77 -30.33
C GLY A 16 -19.17 -16.97 -29.29
N GLU A 17 -19.79 -15.99 -28.69
CA GLU A 17 -19.29 -15.39 -27.46
C GLU A 17 -19.05 -16.51 -26.44
N PRO A 18 -17.93 -16.46 -25.68
CA PRO A 18 -17.71 -17.44 -24.63
C PRO A 18 -18.90 -17.40 -23.66
N PRO A 19 -19.40 -18.57 -23.20
CA PRO A 19 -20.53 -18.62 -22.29
C PRO A 19 -20.21 -17.81 -21.02
N GLU A 20 -21.11 -16.90 -20.65
CA GLU A 20 -21.03 -16.20 -19.38
C GLU A 20 -20.95 -17.23 -18.25
N PRO A 21 -20.03 -17.06 -17.28
CA PRO A 21 -19.94 -17.96 -16.14
C PRO A 21 -21.27 -17.92 -15.36
N PRO A 22 -21.76 -19.05 -14.84
CA PRO A 22 -23.02 -19.10 -14.12
C PRO A 22 -22.97 -18.15 -12.91
N GLU A 23 -24.00 -17.31 -12.78
CA GLU A 23 -24.19 -16.43 -11.62
C GLU A 23 -24.12 -17.28 -10.34
N GLY A 24 -23.14 -16.98 -9.49
CA GLY A 24 -22.93 -17.67 -8.21
C GLY A 24 -21.70 -18.58 -8.12
N SER A 25 -20.86 -18.66 -9.15
CA SER A 25 -19.55 -19.31 -9.03
C SER A 25 -18.61 -18.40 -8.24
N GLU A 26 -18.25 -18.81 -7.04
CA GLU A 26 -17.10 -18.22 -6.35
C GLU A 26 -15.88 -18.27 -7.29
N PRO A 27 -15.10 -17.17 -7.39
CA PRO A 27 -13.89 -17.21 -8.20
C PRO A 27 -13.02 -18.39 -7.74
N PRO A 28 -12.35 -19.09 -8.66
CA PRO A 28 -11.49 -20.21 -8.27
C PRO A 28 -10.48 -19.72 -7.24
N PRO A 29 -10.17 -20.54 -6.21
CA PRO A 29 -9.22 -20.17 -5.18
C PRO A 29 -7.91 -19.75 -5.84
N GLU A 30 -7.40 -18.59 -5.48
CA GLU A 30 -6.11 -18.09 -6.00
C GLU A 30 -5.05 -19.18 -5.73
N PRO A 31 -4.17 -19.48 -6.71
CA PRO A 31 -3.11 -20.46 -6.51
C PRO A 31 -2.26 -20.07 -5.29
N PRO A 32 -1.76 -21.06 -4.53
CA PRO A 32 -0.93 -20.80 -3.36
C PRO A 32 0.18 -19.82 -3.72
N ARG A 33 0.23 -18.69 -3.00
CA ARG A 33 1.25 -17.66 -3.22
C ARG A 33 2.56 -18.20 -2.67
N GLU A 34 3.50 -18.56 -3.53
CA GLU A 34 4.82 -19.03 -3.11
C GLU A 34 5.53 -17.87 -2.36
N LYS A 35 5.88 -18.12 -1.09
CA LYS A 35 6.68 -17.21 -0.28
C LYS A 35 8.12 -17.68 -0.26
N ILE A 36 9.04 -16.74 -0.30
CA ILE A 36 10.47 -16.96 -0.16
C ILE A 36 10.94 -16.26 1.10
N VAL A 37 11.85 -16.88 1.82
CA VAL A 37 12.50 -16.27 2.98
C VAL A 37 13.85 -15.71 2.56
N VAL A 38 14.06 -14.42 2.78
CA VAL A 38 15.32 -13.71 2.53
C VAL A 38 15.88 -13.27 3.87
N THR A 39 17.14 -13.61 4.14
CA THR A 39 17.85 -13.12 5.32
C THR A 39 18.68 -11.91 4.92
N LEU A 40 18.41 -10.75 5.50
CA LEU A 40 19.13 -9.51 5.21
C LEU A 40 20.40 -9.39 6.05
N ALA A 41 21.20 -8.34 5.81
CA ALA A 41 22.49 -8.11 6.47
C ALA A 41 22.40 -7.95 8.01
N ASP A 42 21.22 -7.73 8.56
CA ASP A 42 20.95 -7.72 10.00
C ASP A 42 20.78 -9.14 10.61
N GLY A 43 20.88 -10.18 9.79
CA GLY A 43 20.71 -11.58 10.17
C GLY A 43 19.25 -12.00 10.41
N LYS A 44 18.28 -11.11 10.20
CA LYS A 44 16.85 -11.42 10.36
C LYS A 44 16.21 -11.81 9.06
N ALA A 45 15.29 -12.78 9.13
CA ALA A 45 14.52 -13.25 7.99
C ALA A 45 13.37 -12.28 7.61
N ARG A 46 13.13 -12.15 6.31
CA ARG A 46 11.96 -11.47 5.72
C ARG A 46 11.26 -12.44 4.79
N GLU A 47 9.96 -12.59 4.93
CA GLU A 47 9.15 -13.31 3.94
C GLU A 47 8.79 -12.37 2.81
N ILE A 48 9.03 -12.80 1.58
CA ILE A 48 8.65 -12.09 0.36
C ILE A 48 7.83 -13.00 -0.55
N ARG A 49 6.98 -12.42 -1.38
CA ARG A 49 6.24 -13.16 -2.41
C ARG A 49 7.15 -13.43 -3.60
N TYR A 50 7.04 -14.64 -4.13
CA TYR A 50 7.62 -14.94 -5.43
C TYR A 50 6.72 -14.36 -6.53
N LEU A 51 7.16 -13.29 -7.17
CA LEU A 51 6.47 -12.65 -8.29
C LEU A 51 7.14 -13.10 -9.59
N ARG A 52 6.48 -13.99 -10.33
CA ARG A 52 7.01 -14.53 -11.61
C ARG A 52 7.14 -13.49 -12.72
N SER A 53 6.40 -12.40 -12.63
CA SER A 53 6.28 -11.37 -13.69
C SER A 53 6.99 -10.06 -13.38
N THR A 54 7.52 -9.86 -12.18
CA THR A 54 8.17 -8.61 -11.79
C THR A 54 9.68 -8.75 -11.95
N SER A 55 10.27 -7.88 -12.77
CA SER A 55 11.71 -7.78 -12.94
C SER A 55 12.21 -6.53 -12.23
N TYR A 56 13.19 -6.69 -11.35
CA TYR A 56 13.87 -5.59 -10.69
C TYR A 56 15.13 -5.24 -11.46
N TRP A 57 15.51 -3.96 -11.46
CA TRP A 57 16.65 -3.45 -12.20
C TRP A 57 17.50 -2.60 -11.26
N ASP A 58 18.79 -2.72 -11.36
CA ASP A 58 19.69 -1.81 -10.66
C ASP A 58 19.83 -0.46 -11.39
N ALA A 59 20.55 0.48 -10.78
CA ALA A 59 20.77 1.82 -11.33
C ALA A 59 21.51 1.80 -12.70
N SER A 60 22.18 0.69 -13.04
CA SER A 60 22.84 0.50 -14.34
C SER A 60 21.93 -0.12 -15.41
N GLY A 61 20.67 -0.48 -15.04
CA GLY A 61 19.73 -1.17 -15.91
C GLY A 61 19.97 -2.68 -16.02
N LYS A 62 20.74 -3.27 -15.09
CA LYS A 62 20.93 -4.72 -15.02
C LYS A 62 19.81 -5.37 -14.21
N PRO A 63 19.20 -6.48 -14.70
CA PRO A 63 18.20 -7.20 -13.94
C PRO A 63 18.81 -7.82 -12.67
N ILE A 64 18.10 -7.69 -11.56
CA ILE A 64 18.45 -8.25 -10.26
C ILE A 64 17.30 -9.07 -9.68
N SER A 65 17.60 -9.97 -8.76
CA SER A 65 16.58 -10.73 -8.06
C SER A 65 15.81 -9.86 -7.03
N ALA A 66 14.63 -10.31 -6.63
CA ALA A 66 13.86 -9.67 -5.57
C ALA A 66 14.65 -9.61 -4.24
N ALA A 67 15.44 -10.65 -3.95
CA ALA A 67 16.30 -10.67 -2.77
C ALA A 67 17.41 -9.60 -2.83
N GLU A 68 18.09 -9.48 -3.97
CA GLU A 68 19.11 -8.44 -4.18
C GLU A 68 18.51 -7.03 -4.12
N PHE A 69 17.31 -6.86 -4.67
CA PHE A 69 16.59 -5.59 -4.60
C PHE A 69 16.27 -5.21 -3.15
N LEU A 70 15.75 -6.17 -2.36
CA LEU A 70 15.43 -5.94 -0.96
C LEU A 70 16.69 -5.65 -0.12
N GLU A 71 17.80 -6.35 -0.37
CA GLU A 71 19.07 -6.12 0.31
C GLU A 71 19.62 -4.71 0.03
N ARG A 72 19.53 -4.24 -1.21
CA ARG A 72 19.92 -2.87 -1.58
C ARG A 72 19.06 -1.83 -0.88
N LEU A 73 17.72 -2.00 -0.94
CA LEU A 73 16.80 -1.10 -0.25
C LEU A 73 17.10 -1.04 1.26
N PHE A 74 17.34 -2.19 1.89
CA PHE A 74 17.72 -2.25 3.30
C PHE A 74 19.01 -1.47 3.57
N GLY A 75 20.04 -1.63 2.72
CA GLY A 75 21.30 -0.88 2.83
C GLY A 75 21.11 0.62 2.69
N ASP A 76 20.30 1.05 1.71
CA ASP A 76 20.00 2.46 1.47
C ASP A 76 19.18 3.08 2.60
N LEU A 77 18.19 2.36 3.11
CA LEU A 77 17.40 2.78 4.27
C LEU A 77 18.27 2.98 5.51
N LYS A 78 19.25 2.10 5.76
CA LYS A 78 20.19 2.24 6.89
C LYS A 78 21.06 3.49 6.82
N GLN A 79 21.27 4.06 5.64
CA GLN A 79 22.00 5.32 5.50
C GLN A 79 21.16 6.54 5.87
N ILE A 80 19.82 6.40 5.83
CA ILE A 80 18.87 7.50 6.08
C ILE A 80 18.30 7.41 7.49
N ILE A 81 17.98 6.19 7.94
CA ILE A 81 17.28 5.89 9.18
C ILE A 81 18.17 5.01 10.06
N ALA A 82 18.50 5.49 11.24
CA ALA A 82 19.37 4.78 12.19
C ALA A 82 18.62 3.65 12.92
N ASP A 83 17.41 3.92 13.38
CA ASP A 83 16.59 3.05 14.21
C ASP A 83 15.09 3.28 14.00
N GLU A 84 14.27 2.52 14.71
CA GLU A 84 12.82 2.59 14.61
C GLU A 84 12.27 3.94 15.11
N ASP A 85 12.87 4.55 16.13
CA ASP A 85 12.45 5.84 16.64
C ASP A 85 12.71 6.95 15.61
N ALA A 86 13.83 6.89 14.89
CA ALA A 86 14.12 7.79 13.78
C ALA A 86 13.10 7.65 12.64
N LEU A 87 12.68 6.41 12.32
CA LEU A 87 11.62 6.18 11.33
C LEU A 87 10.28 6.76 11.82
N ARG A 88 9.92 6.57 13.09
CA ARG A 88 8.70 7.15 13.69
C ARG A 88 8.72 8.67 13.66
N GLN A 89 9.85 9.28 13.99
CA GLN A 89 10.03 10.73 13.93
C GLN A 89 9.89 11.27 12.50
N ALA A 90 10.51 10.60 11.52
CA ALA A 90 10.37 10.98 10.12
C ALA A 90 8.92 10.88 9.63
N TRP A 91 8.11 9.99 10.23
CA TRP A 91 6.70 9.78 9.84
C TRP A 91 5.70 10.64 10.60
N SER A 92 6.04 11.10 11.80
CA SER A 92 5.14 11.85 12.69
C SER A 92 4.79 13.25 12.19
N ASP A 93 5.64 13.84 11.36
CA ASP A 93 5.49 15.16 10.80
C ASP A 93 5.42 15.10 9.26
N PRO A 94 4.45 15.79 8.62
CA PRO A 94 4.29 15.75 7.16
C PRO A 94 5.52 16.24 6.38
N ASP A 95 6.21 17.29 6.87
CA ASP A 95 7.37 17.86 6.19
C ASP A 95 8.57 16.93 6.30
N ASN A 96 8.80 16.34 7.48
CA ASN A 96 9.83 15.34 7.70
C ASN A 96 9.58 14.09 6.84
N ARG A 97 8.33 13.64 6.75
CA ARG A 97 7.94 12.50 5.92
C ARG A 97 8.19 12.80 4.45
N GLN A 98 7.81 13.97 3.97
CA GLN A 98 8.06 14.36 2.58
C GLN A 98 9.56 14.43 2.27
N HIS A 99 10.35 14.99 3.17
CA HIS A 99 11.81 15.01 3.03
C HIS A 99 12.41 13.59 2.96
N PHE A 100 11.96 12.70 3.84
CA PHE A 100 12.39 11.30 3.84
C PHE A 100 12.01 10.57 2.54
N LEU A 101 10.78 10.75 2.05
CA LEU A 101 10.33 10.17 0.78
C LEU A 101 11.12 10.72 -0.41
N SER A 102 11.46 12.01 -0.41
CA SER A 102 12.33 12.61 -1.44
C SER A 102 13.73 11.99 -1.44
N GLN A 103 14.29 11.69 -0.27
CA GLN A 103 15.58 10.99 -0.19
C GLN A 103 15.53 9.56 -0.73
N LEU A 104 14.38 8.88 -0.62
CA LEU A 104 14.17 7.56 -1.25
C LEU A 104 14.06 7.69 -2.76
N GLU A 105 13.30 8.68 -3.24
CA GLU A 105 13.15 8.97 -4.68
C GLU A 105 14.49 9.27 -5.34
N ASP A 106 15.35 10.08 -4.71
CA ASP A 106 16.72 10.37 -5.16
C ASP A 106 17.59 9.11 -5.30
N ARG A 107 17.26 8.03 -4.59
CA ARG A 107 17.91 6.71 -4.67
C ARG A 107 17.21 5.76 -5.63
N GLY A 108 16.18 6.23 -6.34
CA GLY A 108 15.41 5.46 -7.32
C GLY A 108 14.24 4.66 -6.76
N TYR A 109 13.82 4.95 -5.53
CA TYR A 109 12.60 4.38 -4.93
C TYR A 109 11.44 5.37 -5.03
N ASP A 110 10.96 5.58 -6.23
CA ASP A 110 9.77 6.37 -6.52
C ASP A 110 8.48 5.68 -6.02
N GLU A 111 7.34 6.34 -6.21
CA GLU A 111 6.05 5.84 -5.76
C GLU A 111 5.70 4.46 -6.35
N ASP A 112 6.00 4.22 -7.62
CA ASP A 112 5.71 2.95 -8.29
C ASP A 112 6.56 1.84 -7.68
N ARG A 113 7.84 2.10 -7.45
CA ARG A 113 8.75 1.17 -6.78
C ARG A 113 8.36 0.89 -5.32
N LEU A 114 7.89 1.89 -4.60
CA LEU A 114 7.37 1.72 -3.24
C LEU A 114 6.10 0.86 -3.23
N ASN A 115 5.26 0.96 -4.26
CA ASN A 115 4.11 0.08 -4.43
C ASN A 115 4.51 -1.35 -4.79
N ASP A 116 5.53 -1.54 -5.62
CA ASP A 116 6.10 -2.86 -5.92
C ASP A 116 6.66 -3.53 -4.64
N ILE A 117 7.30 -2.75 -3.77
CA ILE A 117 7.80 -3.23 -2.48
C ILE A 117 6.65 -3.71 -1.58
N ARG A 118 5.52 -2.99 -1.54
CA ARG A 118 4.31 -3.44 -0.80
C ARG A 118 3.82 -4.79 -1.31
N GLN A 119 3.82 -4.98 -2.63
CA GLN A 119 3.43 -6.26 -3.22
C GLN A 119 4.44 -7.37 -2.89
N LEU A 120 5.74 -7.03 -2.95
CA LEU A 120 6.82 -7.97 -2.68
C LEU A 120 6.76 -8.54 -1.26
N VAL A 121 6.48 -7.71 -0.27
CA VAL A 121 6.39 -8.14 1.14
C VAL A 121 4.96 -8.54 1.57
N ASP A 122 4.03 -8.70 0.63
CA ASP A 122 2.62 -9.07 0.86
C ASP A 122 1.89 -8.12 1.83
N ALA A 123 2.13 -6.83 1.69
CA ALA A 123 1.64 -5.79 2.59
C ALA A 123 0.90 -4.65 1.86
N GLN A 124 0.11 -4.99 0.81
CA GLN A 124 -0.65 -4.01 0.02
C GLN A 124 -1.69 -3.27 0.86
N ASP A 125 -2.23 -3.95 1.88
CA ASP A 125 -3.22 -3.40 2.81
C ASP A 125 -2.60 -2.70 4.03
N SER A 126 -1.26 -2.55 4.04
CA SER A 126 -0.52 -1.85 5.08
C SER A 126 -0.06 -0.46 4.62
N ASP A 127 0.26 0.40 5.56
CA ASP A 127 0.85 1.69 5.26
C ASP A 127 2.32 1.54 4.88
N LEU A 128 2.86 2.49 4.14
CA LEU A 128 4.26 2.46 3.74
C LEU A 128 5.21 2.43 4.95
N PHE A 129 4.83 3.08 6.04
CA PHE A 129 5.54 3.01 7.31
C PHE A 129 5.76 1.55 7.77
N ASP A 130 4.69 0.74 7.77
CA ASP A 130 4.76 -0.66 8.22
C ASP A 130 5.63 -1.51 7.29
N VAL A 131 5.55 -1.24 5.99
CA VAL A 131 6.39 -1.91 4.98
C VAL A 131 7.87 -1.62 5.23
N LEU A 132 8.22 -0.34 5.43
CA LEU A 132 9.60 0.05 5.70
C LEU A 132 10.08 -0.45 7.07
N ALA A 133 9.23 -0.42 8.10
CA ALA A 133 9.52 -0.99 9.42
C ALA A 133 9.76 -2.50 9.35
N TYR A 134 9.00 -3.22 8.51
CA TYR A 134 9.24 -4.64 8.27
C TYR A 134 10.60 -4.89 7.61
N ILE A 135 10.92 -4.14 6.57
CA ILE A 135 12.21 -4.27 5.87
C ILE A 135 13.37 -3.94 6.81
N MET A 136 13.28 -2.85 7.56
CA MET A 136 14.36 -2.37 8.43
C MET A 136 14.53 -3.20 9.71
N PHE A 137 13.42 -3.57 10.36
CA PHE A 137 13.46 -4.09 11.74
C PHE A 137 12.84 -5.48 11.89
N ALA A 138 12.26 -6.05 10.82
CA ALA A 138 11.48 -7.29 10.80
C ALA A 138 10.20 -7.22 11.66
N ASN A 139 9.65 -6.03 11.85
CA ASN A 139 8.36 -5.84 12.53
C ASN A 139 7.23 -6.25 11.58
N PRO A 140 6.36 -7.23 11.93
CA PRO A 140 5.28 -7.64 11.05
C PRO A 140 4.39 -6.46 10.65
N PRO A 141 4.08 -6.28 9.35
CA PRO A 141 3.26 -5.18 8.91
C PRO A 141 1.84 -5.30 9.48
N LYS A 142 1.29 -4.19 9.99
CA LYS A 142 -0.11 -4.12 10.40
C LYS A 142 -0.95 -3.66 9.23
N THR A 143 -2.09 -4.31 9.01
CA THR A 143 -3.02 -3.84 7.98
C THR A 143 -3.70 -2.54 8.42
N ARG A 144 -4.13 -1.72 7.45
CA ARG A 144 -4.93 -0.53 7.73
C ARG A 144 -6.23 -0.86 8.46
N ARG A 145 -6.79 -2.03 8.18
CA ARG A 145 -7.98 -2.52 8.88
C ARG A 145 -7.70 -2.80 10.35
N ASP A 146 -6.62 -3.53 10.68
CA ASP A 146 -6.25 -3.81 12.07
C ASP A 146 -5.99 -2.52 12.86
N ARG A 147 -5.36 -1.51 12.22
CA ARG A 147 -5.16 -0.20 12.84
C ARG A 147 -6.48 0.53 13.08
N ALA A 148 -7.38 0.53 12.10
CA ALA A 148 -8.69 1.17 12.23
C ALA A 148 -9.55 0.48 13.28
N ASP A 149 -9.52 -0.84 13.36
CA ASP A 149 -10.28 -1.60 14.36
C ASP A 149 -9.72 -1.38 15.76
N SER A 150 -8.39 -1.38 15.95
CA SER A 150 -7.77 -0.99 17.23
C SER A 150 -8.19 0.41 17.69
N LEU A 151 -8.23 1.39 16.76
CA LEU A 151 -8.67 2.76 17.08
C LEU A 151 -10.16 2.83 17.42
N LYS A 152 -11.01 1.98 16.82
CA LYS A 152 -12.44 1.89 17.19
C LYS A 152 -12.60 1.35 18.60
N ASP A 153 -11.86 0.32 18.97
CA ASP A 153 -11.97 -0.33 20.26
C ASP A 153 -11.39 0.55 21.39
N ASP A 154 -10.25 1.22 21.14
CA ASP A 154 -9.54 1.99 22.17
C ASP A 154 -9.98 3.45 22.27
N GLY A 155 -10.53 4.05 21.22
CA GLY A 155 -10.69 5.51 21.13
C GLY A 155 -12.07 6.01 20.76
N LEU A 156 -12.85 5.30 19.95
CA LEU A 156 -14.14 5.80 19.47
C LEU A 156 -15.24 5.82 20.55
N GLY A 157 -15.12 5.01 21.58
CA GLY A 157 -16.04 5.02 22.72
C GLY A 157 -16.03 6.31 23.54
N ALA A 158 -14.99 7.14 23.39
CA ALA A 158 -14.92 8.46 24.03
C ALA A 158 -15.71 9.56 23.28
N PHE A 159 -16.18 9.27 22.06
CA PHE A 159 -16.90 10.19 21.21
C PHE A 159 -18.33 9.70 20.97
N GLU A 160 -19.30 10.62 20.94
CA GLU A 160 -20.70 10.32 20.71
C GLU A 160 -21.28 11.10 19.52
N GLY A 161 -22.41 10.63 19.00
CA GLY A 161 -23.20 11.33 18.01
C GLY A 161 -22.46 11.55 16.67
N GLU A 162 -22.51 12.78 16.18
CA GLU A 162 -21.97 13.15 14.88
C GLU A 162 -20.45 12.99 14.78
N MET A 163 -19.73 13.21 15.88
CA MET A 163 -18.28 13.08 15.91
C MET A 163 -17.86 11.61 15.75
N GLN A 164 -18.51 10.69 16.43
CA GLN A 164 -18.25 9.27 16.26
C GLN A 164 -18.52 8.84 14.81
N ALA A 165 -19.64 9.30 14.23
CA ALA A 165 -19.97 9.02 12.83
C ALA A 165 -18.92 9.56 11.85
N LEU A 166 -18.38 10.77 12.11
CA LEU A 166 -17.31 11.37 11.32
C LEU A 166 -16.04 10.52 11.40
N LEU A 167 -15.59 10.17 12.61
CA LEU A 167 -14.38 9.39 12.81
C LEU A 167 -14.47 8.00 12.16
N VAL A 168 -15.63 7.34 12.26
CA VAL A 168 -15.90 6.07 11.56
C VAL A 168 -15.76 6.25 10.04
N SER A 169 -16.27 7.35 9.49
CA SER A 169 -16.19 7.62 8.05
C SER A 169 -14.74 7.89 7.61
N VAL A 170 -13.96 8.62 8.43
CA VAL A 170 -12.53 8.87 8.18
C VAL A 170 -11.74 7.56 8.23
N LEU A 171 -11.99 6.71 9.23
CA LEU A 171 -11.33 5.40 9.33
C LEU A 171 -11.69 4.48 8.16
N ARG A 172 -12.93 4.52 7.66
CA ARG A 172 -13.34 3.78 6.48
C ARG A 172 -12.56 4.25 5.25
N ALA A 173 -12.51 5.56 4.99
CA ALA A 173 -11.75 6.12 3.88
C ALA A 173 -10.26 5.76 3.99
N TYR A 174 -9.68 5.79 5.18
CA TYR A 174 -8.31 5.36 5.44
C TYR A 174 -8.09 3.87 5.10
N VAL A 175 -8.97 2.99 5.51
CA VAL A 175 -8.86 1.55 5.18
C VAL A 175 -8.88 1.32 3.68
N GLU A 176 -9.72 2.05 2.94
CA GLU A 176 -9.91 1.90 1.50
C GLU A 176 -8.79 2.58 0.69
N GLY A 177 -8.42 3.82 1.04
CA GLY A 177 -7.50 4.67 0.28
C GLY A 177 -6.12 4.88 0.88
N GLY A 178 -5.89 4.44 2.13
CA GLY A 178 -4.61 4.58 2.84
C GLY A 178 -4.38 5.97 3.40
N GLU A 179 -3.12 6.25 3.75
CA GLU A 179 -2.70 7.49 4.42
C GLU A 179 -3.07 8.77 3.65
N ARG A 180 -3.21 8.70 2.32
CA ARG A 180 -3.62 9.84 1.50
C ARG A 180 -5.01 10.37 1.86
N GLU A 181 -5.89 9.48 2.35
CA GLU A 181 -7.23 9.87 2.80
C GLU A 181 -7.19 10.67 4.11
N LEU A 182 -6.12 10.52 4.90
CA LEU A 182 -5.88 11.31 6.10
C LEU A 182 -5.19 12.66 5.83
N ALA A 183 -4.77 12.92 4.58
CA ALA A 183 -4.14 14.18 4.23
C ALA A 183 -5.09 15.35 4.55
N ASN A 184 -4.54 16.41 5.13
CA ASN A 184 -5.29 17.59 5.61
C ASN A 184 -6.27 18.15 4.58
N SER A 185 -5.95 18.10 3.28
CA SER A 185 -6.84 18.58 2.21
C SER A 185 -8.11 17.75 2.06
N LYS A 186 -8.02 16.41 2.16
CA LYS A 186 -9.18 15.52 2.07
C LYS A 186 -10.01 15.54 3.34
N LEU A 187 -9.37 15.57 4.49
CA LEU A 187 -10.06 15.75 5.77
C LEU A 187 -10.81 17.08 5.81
N VAL A 188 -10.20 18.16 5.35
CA VAL A 188 -10.82 19.50 5.22
C VAL A 188 -12.01 19.47 4.26
N GLN A 189 -11.89 18.84 3.10
CA GLN A 189 -13.02 18.67 2.15
C GLN A 189 -14.15 17.87 2.78
N PHE A 190 -13.82 16.81 3.51
CA PHE A 190 -14.78 15.96 4.19
C PHE A 190 -15.52 16.73 5.31
N LEU A 191 -14.78 17.48 6.14
CA LEU A 191 -15.36 18.34 7.18
C LEU A 191 -16.27 19.41 6.57
N THR A 192 -15.84 20.02 5.46
CA THR A 192 -16.66 21.02 4.75
C THR A 192 -17.95 20.41 4.18
N ALA A 193 -17.86 19.21 3.57
CA ALA A 193 -19.03 18.52 3.03
C ALA A 193 -20.02 18.12 4.12
N ARG A 194 -19.53 17.77 5.31
CA ARG A 194 -20.38 17.30 6.43
C ARG A 194 -20.98 18.45 7.27
N TYR A 195 -20.21 19.52 7.50
CA TYR A 195 -20.56 20.62 8.40
C TYR A 195 -20.77 21.96 7.68
N GLY A 196 -20.70 21.99 6.34
CA GLY A 196 -20.93 23.21 5.57
C GLY A 196 -19.73 24.18 5.52
N SER A 197 -18.83 24.13 6.50
CA SER A 197 -17.58 24.93 6.49
C SER A 197 -16.44 24.26 7.26
N VAL A 198 -15.20 24.61 6.89
CA VAL A 198 -13.99 24.17 7.60
C VAL A 198 -13.95 24.74 9.03
N GLY A 199 -14.49 25.96 9.22
CA GLY A 199 -14.54 26.62 10.52
C GLY A 199 -15.41 25.86 11.52
N GLU A 200 -16.59 25.41 11.10
CA GLU A 200 -17.48 24.62 11.94
C GLU A 200 -16.88 23.23 12.24
N GLY A 201 -16.28 22.57 11.23
CA GLY A 201 -15.58 21.30 11.44
C GLY A 201 -14.39 21.43 12.40
N LYS A 202 -13.61 22.49 12.30
CA LYS A 202 -12.49 22.78 13.23
C LYS A 202 -12.96 23.16 14.63
N ALA A 203 -14.07 23.87 14.78
CA ALA A 203 -14.65 24.21 16.08
C ALA A 203 -15.05 22.94 16.83
N VAL A 204 -15.70 21.99 16.15
CA VAL A 204 -16.07 20.69 16.71
C VAL A 204 -14.83 19.88 17.12
N LEU A 205 -13.76 19.89 16.31
CA LEU A 205 -12.49 19.23 16.67
C LEU A 205 -11.76 19.97 17.81
N GLY A 206 -11.85 21.29 17.87
CA GLY A 206 -11.23 22.11 18.92
C GLY A 206 -11.88 21.95 20.30
N GLU A 207 -13.21 21.80 20.35
CA GLU A 207 -13.93 21.50 21.60
C GLU A 207 -13.53 20.15 22.21
N LEU A 208 -13.12 19.18 21.36
CA LEU A 208 -12.68 17.87 21.80
C LEU A 208 -11.24 17.84 22.32
N SER A 209 -10.38 18.73 21.85
CA SER A 209 -8.98 18.83 22.32
C SER A 209 -8.86 19.69 23.61
N GLY A 210 -9.87 20.47 23.95
CA GLY A 210 -9.90 21.37 25.10
C GLY A 210 -10.66 20.84 26.33
N GLY A 211 -11.31 19.71 26.21
CA GLY A 211 -12.07 19.07 27.29
C GLY A 211 -11.20 18.20 28.19
N ARG A 212 -10.43 18.82 29.05
CA ARG A 212 -9.88 18.26 30.30
C ARG A 212 -10.04 19.28 31.40
#